data_92546977d27c4a4ceafac2833704ce6c
#
_entry.id   92546977d27c4a4ceafac2833704ce6c
#
_cell.length_a   1.000
_cell.length_b   1.000
_cell.length_c   1.000
_cell.angle_alpha   90.00
_cell.angle_beta   90.00
_cell.angle_gamma   90.00
#
_symmetry.space_group_name_H-M   'P 1'
#
loop_
_entity.id
_entity.type
_entity.pdbx_description
1 polymer ?
#
loop_
_entity_poly.entity_id
_entity_poly.type
_entity_poly.pdbx_seq_one_letter_code
_entity_poly.pdbx_strand_id
1 'polypeptide(L)'
;MNGLRRTLIVICAAAASVPAWAQVEVKAAWVRGTVAAQKTTGAYMEITSAQGARLVGAESTVAGTVEVHEMSMDKNVMRMRTVPKLELPAGKTVELKPGGYHVMLIDLKRPLKRGDSVPLRLKIENKDKTVSTVEVKADVRDAATASEHKGAH
;
A
#
# COMPACT_ATOMS: atom_id res chain seq x y z
N MET A 1 0.47 28.74 -67.64
CA MET A 1 -0.13 27.52 -67.08
C MET A 1 0.38 27.43 -65.67
N ASN A 2 -0.51 27.79 -64.71
CA ASN A 2 -0.14 27.97 -63.31
C ASN A 2 -0.47 26.70 -62.50
N GLY A 3 0.60 25.97 -62.14
CA GLY A 3 0.48 24.81 -61.25
C GLY A 3 0.42 25.22 -59.80
N LEU A 4 -0.78 25.14 -59.24
CA LEU A 4 -1.03 25.45 -57.81
C LEU A 4 -0.58 24.25 -56.96
N ARG A 5 0.60 24.32 -56.36
CA ARG A 5 1.09 23.33 -55.40
C ARG A 5 0.34 23.52 -54.08
N ARG A 6 -0.59 22.63 -53.82
CA ARG A 6 -1.25 22.52 -52.50
C ARG A 6 -0.29 21.85 -51.52
N THR A 7 0.33 22.65 -50.65
CA THR A 7 1.11 22.15 -49.53
C THR A 7 0.17 21.62 -48.46
N LEU A 8 0.16 20.31 -48.28
CA LEU A 8 -0.58 19.64 -47.21
C LEU A 8 0.20 19.81 -45.89
N ILE A 9 -0.27 20.68 -45.01
CA ILE A 9 0.31 20.82 -43.68
C ILE A 9 -0.29 19.70 -42.81
N VAL A 10 0.54 18.67 -42.52
CA VAL A 10 0.21 17.64 -41.53
C VAL A 10 0.48 18.22 -40.17
N ILE A 11 -0.60 18.58 -39.45
CA ILE A 11 -0.50 18.96 -38.04
C ILE A 11 -0.37 17.68 -37.25
N CYS A 12 0.86 17.33 -36.83
CA CYS A 12 1.12 16.31 -35.84
C CYS A 12 0.61 16.83 -34.46
N ALA A 13 -0.58 16.43 -34.06
CA ALA A 13 -1.04 16.64 -32.70
C ALA A 13 -0.19 15.77 -31.76
N ALA A 14 0.81 16.37 -31.12
CA ALA A 14 1.53 15.74 -30.01
C ALA A 14 0.54 15.56 -28.85
N ALA A 15 0.05 14.35 -28.65
CA ALA A 15 -0.69 13.98 -27.47
C ALA A 15 0.27 14.09 -26.27
N ALA A 16 0.17 15.18 -25.52
CA ALA A 16 0.85 15.33 -24.25
C ALA A 16 0.26 14.29 -23.29
N SER A 17 0.97 13.18 -23.09
CA SER A 17 0.67 12.25 -22.03
C SER A 17 0.93 12.94 -20.69
N VAL A 18 -0.12 13.46 -20.08
CA VAL A 18 -0.08 13.92 -18.68
C VAL A 18 0.32 12.72 -17.81
N PRO A 19 1.35 12.82 -16.99
CA PRO A 19 1.67 11.76 -16.07
C PRO A 19 0.46 11.52 -15.17
N ALA A 20 -0.07 10.31 -15.18
CA ALA A 20 -1.08 9.91 -14.23
C ALA A 20 -0.41 9.94 -12.85
N TRP A 21 -0.64 11.01 -12.10
CA TRP A 21 -0.21 11.11 -10.72
C TRP A 21 -0.84 9.93 -9.99
N ALA A 22 -0.01 9.13 -9.30
CA ALA A 22 -0.50 7.98 -8.58
C ALA A 22 -1.65 8.41 -7.67
N GLN A 23 -2.86 7.88 -7.91
CA GLN A 23 -4.07 8.25 -7.13
C GLN A 23 -3.93 7.87 -5.66
N VAL A 24 -3.03 6.94 -5.36
CA VAL A 24 -2.75 6.43 -4.02
C VAL A 24 -1.25 6.52 -3.75
N GLU A 25 -0.91 7.19 -2.67
CA GLU A 25 0.44 7.32 -2.16
C GLU A 25 0.60 6.47 -0.91
N VAL A 26 1.72 5.74 -0.81
CA VAL A 26 2.07 4.95 0.35
C VAL A 26 3.40 5.44 0.91
N LYS A 27 3.43 5.74 2.22
CA LYS A 27 4.62 6.23 2.93
C LYS A 27 4.93 5.36 4.14
N ALA A 28 6.17 5.47 4.61
CA ALA A 28 6.64 4.88 5.86
C ALA A 28 6.33 3.38 6.00
N ALA A 29 6.37 2.63 4.89
CA ALA A 29 6.07 1.21 4.92
C ALA A 29 7.17 0.41 5.63
N TRP A 30 6.77 -0.40 6.61
CA TRP A 30 7.67 -1.28 7.32
C TRP A 30 6.98 -2.57 7.77
N VAL A 31 7.75 -3.61 8.00
CA VAL A 31 7.32 -4.92 8.46
C VAL A 31 8.04 -5.25 9.76
N ARG A 32 7.32 -5.84 10.72
CA ARG A 32 7.92 -6.31 11.95
C ARG A 32 8.78 -7.55 11.68
N GLY A 33 10.03 -7.51 12.10
CA GLY A 33 10.96 -8.63 12.02
C GLY A 33 10.46 -9.85 12.79
N THR A 34 10.90 -11.04 12.38
CA THR A 34 10.45 -12.32 12.96
C THR A 34 11.61 -13.21 13.34
N VAL A 35 11.36 -14.11 14.30
CA VAL A 35 12.27 -15.23 14.62
C VAL A 35 11.92 -16.48 13.81
N ALA A 36 12.81 -17.46 13.79
CA ALA A 36 12.70 -18.64 12.92
C ALA A 36 11.38 -19.43 13.06
N ALA A 37 10.84 -19.54 14.28
CA ALA A 37 9.59 -20.27 14.54
C ALA A 37 8.32 -19.48 14.21
N GLN A 38 8.44 -18.17 14.00
CA GLN A 38 7.30 -17.29 13.76
C GLN A 38 6.86 -17.33 12.31
N LYS A 39 5.59 -17.63 12.06
CA LYS A 39 5.02 -17.79 10.73
C LYS A 39 4.10 -16.63 10.31
N THR A 40 3.87 -15.66 11.19
CA THR A 40 3.03 -14.50 10.91
C THR A 40 3.69 -13.23 11.37
N THR A 41 3.44 -12.12 10.66
CA THR A 41 3.87 -10.79 11.09
C THR A 41 2.97 -9.71 10.51
N GLY A 42 3.07 -8.49 11.04
CA GLY A 42 2.34 -7.32 10.57
C GLY A 42 3.20 -6.39 9.72
N ALA A 43 2.59 -5.82 8.69
CA ALA A 43 3.12 -4.70 7.94
C ALA A 43 2.28 -3.46 8.20
N TYR A 44 2.93 -2.32 8.25
CA TYR A 44 2.38 -1.03 8.64
C TYR A 44 2.83 0.04 7.65
N MET A 45 1.96 1.02 7.41
CA MET A 45 2.23 2.09 6.45
C MET A 45 1.20 3.21 6.58
N GLU A 46 1.46 4.30 5.92
CA GLU A 46 0.51 5.39 5.72
C GLU A 46 0.02 5.36 4.28
N ILE A 47 -1.30 5.40 4.08
CA ILE A 47 -1.91 5.36 2.75
C ILE A 47 -2.79 6.59 2.57
N THR A 48 -2.56 7.34 1.49
CA THR A 48 -3.37 8.50 1.14
C THR A 48 -3.90 8.34 -0.28
N SER A 49 -5.21 8.44 -0.44
CA SER A 49 -5.85 8.49 -1.75
C SER A 49 -6.30 9.93 -2.05
N ALA A 50 -5.85 10.49 -3.17
CA ALA A 50 -6.22 11.85 -3.55
C ALA A 50 -7.73 12.00 -3.82
N GLN A 51 -8.35 10.99 -4.39
CA GLN A 51 -9.76 11.02 -4.83
C GLN A 51 -10.70 10.13 -4.02
N GLY A 52 -10.17 9.38 -3.06
CA GLY A 52 -10.88 8.34 -2.36
C GLY A 52 -10.84 7.00 -3.09
N ALA A 53 -10.63 5.94 -2.35
CA ALA A 53 -10.51 4.57 -2.83
C ALA A 53 -10.77 3.59 -1.69
N ARG A 54 -10.57 2.29 -1.93
CA ARG A 54 -10.61 1.24 -0.92
C ARG A 54 -9.42 0.31 -1.06
N LEU A 55 -8.79 -0.05 0.04
CA LEU A 55 -7.85 -1.16 0.07
C LEU A 55 -8.65 -2.46 0.18
N VAL A 56 -8.62 -3.27 -0.86
CA VAL A 56 -9.43 -4.50 -0.97
C VAL A 56 -8.61 -5.78 -0.89
N GLY A 57 -7.30 -5.67 -0.73
CA GLY A 57 -6.42 -6.82 -0.58
C GLY A 57 -4.96 -6.43 -0.66
N ALA A 58 -4.11 -7.41 -0.38
CA ALA A 58 -2.67 -7.29 -0.51
C ALA A 58 -2.06 -8.65 -0.84
N GLU A 59 -0.86 -8.62 -1.41
CA GLU A 59 -0.08 -9.81 -1.76
C GLU A 59 1.40 -9.56 -1.45
N SER A 60 2.12 -10.63 -1.17
CA SER A 60 3.58 -10.61 -1.03
C SER A 60 4.19 -11.94 -1.42
N THR A 61 5.37 -11.91 -2.01
CA THR A 61 6.11 -13.13 -2.37
C THR A 61 6.69 -13.85 -1.15
N VAL A 62 6.79 -13.19 0.00
CA VAL A 62 7.38 -13.74 1.24
C VAL A 62 6.36 -14.47 2.13
N ALA A 63 5.08 -14.40 1.80
CA ALA A 63 4.00 -15.02 2.58
C ALA A 63 3.05 -15.85 1.70
N GLY A 64 2.42 -16.84 2.27
CA GLY A 64 1.40 -17.65 1.58
C GLY A 64 0.08 -16.93 1.44
N THR A 65 -0.30 -16.15 2.48
CA THR A 65 -1.52 -15.36 2.51
C THR A 65 -1.23 -13.98 3.09
N VAL A 66 -1.89 -12.97 2.54
CA VAL A 66 -1.81 -11.59 3.04
C VAL A 66 -3.22 -11.02 3.16
N GLU A 67 -3.56 -10.51 4.33
CA GLU A 67 -4.89 -9.98 4.64
C GLU A 67 -4.80 -8.63 5.34
N VAL A 68 -5.83 -7.80 5.19
CA VAL A 68 -5.98 -6.58 5.98
C VAL A 68 -6.76 -6.91 7.24
N HIS A 69 -6.20 -6.57 8.39
CA HIS A 69 -6.81 -6.82 9.70
C HIS A 69 -6.99 -5.50 10.48
N GLU A 70 -7.89 -5.53 11.43
CA GLU A 70 -8.08 -4.49 12.43
C GLU A 70 -7.97 -5.09 13.82
N MET A 71 -7.16 -4.45 14.67
CA MET A 71 -7.21 -4.71 16.12
C MET A 71 -8.13 -3.69 16.78
N SER A 72 -9.08 -4.18 17.55
CA SER A 72 -10.00 -3.35 18.33
C SER A 72 -10.09 -3.85 19.76
N MET A 73 -10.37 -2.94 20.68
CA MET A 73 -10.64 -3.27 22.07
C MET A 73 -12.16 -3.41 22.25
N ASP A 74 -12.61 -4.59 22.66
CA ASP A 74 -14.00 -4.85 23.00
C ASP A 74 -14.07 -5.38 24.43
N LYS A 75 -14.73 -4.65 25.34
CA LYS A 75 -14.88 -5.01 26.76
C LYS A 75 -13.57 -5.45 27.44
N ASN A 76 -12.49 -4.65 27.24
CA ASN A 76 -11.14 -4.92 27.72
C ASN A 76 -10.46 -6.17 27.11
N VAL A 77 -11.00 -6.72 26.03
CA VAL A 77 -10.39 -7.81 25.28
C VAL A 77 -9.95 -7.31 23.90
N MET A 78 -8.69 -7.51 23.58
CA MET A 78 -8.18 -7.23 22.21
C MET A 78 -8.73 -8.26 21.24
N ARG A 79 -9.42 -7.80 20.22
CA ARG A 79 -9.95 -8.63 19.14
C ARG A 79 -9.30 -8.24 17.82
N MET A 80 -8.99 -9.24 17.03
CA MET A 80 -8.49 -9.09 15.66
C MET A 80 -9.55 -9.60 14.69
N ARG A 81 -9.83 -8.83 13.64
CA ARG A 81 -10.78 -9.22 12.60
C ARG A 81 -10.23 -8.88 11.22
N THR A 82 -10.59 -9.66 10.23
CA THR A 82 -10.31 -9.38 8.82
C THR A 82 -11.19 -8.25 8.33
N VAL A 83 -10.58 -7.32 7.61
CA VAL A 83 -11.25 -6.17 6.99
C VAL A 83 -11.18 -6.35 5.47
N PRO A 84 -12.24 -6.82 4.81
CA PRO A 84 -12.21 -7.09 3.37
C PRO A 84 -12.10 -5.83 2.52
N LYS A 85 -12.55 -4.69 3.05
CA LYS A 85 -12.48 -3.38 2.39
C LYS A 85 -12.18 -2.30 3.43
N LEU A 86 -11.02 -1.67 3.31
CA LEU A 86 -10.64 -0.53 4.14
C LEU A 86 -10.83 0.76 3.35
N GLU A 87 -11.71 1.64 3.82
CA GLU A 87 -11.96 2.93 3.18
C GLU A 87 -10.72 3.84 3.27
N LEU A 88 -10.41 4.46 2.15
CA LEU A 88 -9.37 5.49 2.00
C LEU A 88 -10.05 6.80 1.59
N PRO A 89 -10.53 7.61 2.55
CA PRO A 89 -11.22 8.86 2.24
C PRO A 89 -10.33 9.82 1.46
N ALA A 90 -10.91 10.57 0.53
CA ALA A 90 -10.20 11.50 -0.34
C ALA A 90 -9.37 12.51 0.47
N GLY A 91 -8.07 12.60 0.17
CA GLY A 91 -7.15 13.54 0.77
C GLY A 91 -6.79 13.28 2.24
N LYS A 92 -7.27 12.17 2.83
CA LYS A 92 -6.96 11.79 4.21
C LYS A 92 -5.95 10.65 4.25
N THR A 93 -4.97 10.78 5.13
CA THR A 93 -4.02 9.70 5.41
C THR A 93 -4.66 8.68 6.35
N VAL A 94 -4.68 7.42 5.93
CA VAL A 94 -5.07 6.28 6.76
C VAL A 94 -3.81 5.62 7.26
N GLU A 95 -3.63 5.61 8.59
CA GLU A 95 -2.49 4.96 9.23
C GLU A 95 -2.79 3.49 9.52
N LEU A 96 -1.96 2.60 8.97
CA LEU A 96 -1.86 1.22 9.42
C LEU A 96 -0.73 1.13 10.43
N LYS A 97 -1.07 0.86 11.69
CA LYS A 97 -0.11 0.90 12.81
C LYS A 97 -0.38 -0.22 13.83
N PRO A 98 0.62 -0.59 14.64
CA PRO A 98 0.40 -1.55 15.73
C PRO A 98 -0.77 -1.13 16.63
N GLY A 99 -1.66 -2.08 16.93
CA GLY A 99 -2.88 -1.83 17.71
C GLY A 99 -4.07 -1.26 16.94
N GLY A 100 -3.95 -1.08 15.63
CA GLY A 100 -5.01 -0.62 14.74
C GLY A 100 -5.12 -1.48 13.49
N TYR A 101 -5.38 -0.83 12.35
CA TYR A 101 -5.30 -1.51 11.06
C TYR A 101 -3.88 -1.95 10.75
N HIS A 102 -3.73 -3.09 10.10
CA HIS A 102 -2.45 -3.59 9.61
C HIS A 102 -2.64 -4.59 8.46
N VAL A 103 -1.58 -4.80 7.70
CA VAL A 103 -1.50 -5.87 6.72
C VAL A 103 -0.85 -7.06 7.39
N MET A 104 -1.58 -8.15 7.55
CA MET A 104 -1.07 -9.38 8.15
C MET A 104 -0.47 -10.29 7.08
N LEU A 105 0.80 -10.64 7.24
CA LEU A 105 1.49 -11.64 6.44
C LEU A 105 1.41 -12.98 7.17
N ILE A 106 0.82 -13.97 6.52
CA ILE A 106 0.52 -15.29 7.10
C ILE A 106 1.25 -16.36 6.28
N ASP A 107 1.71 -17.39 6.94
CA ASP A 107 2.49 -18.46 6.34
C ASP A 107 3.77 -17.92 5.66
N LEU A 108 4.63 -17.30 6.48
CA LEU A 108 5.91 -16.78 6.04
C LEU A 108 6.81 -17.91 5.54
N LYS A 109 7.36 -17.73 4.34
CA LYS A 109 8.26 -18.69 3.68
C LYS A 109 9.65 -18.72 4.28
N ARG A 110 10.05 -17.63 4.95
CA ARG A 110 11.32 -17.46 5.65
C ARG A 110 11.20 -16.46 6.80
N PRO A 111 12.09 -16.50 7.80
CA PRO A 111 12.21 -15.43 8.77
C PRO A 111 12.53 -14.08 8.10
N LEU A 112 11.99 -13.01 8.63
CA LEU A 112 12.26 -11.65 8.18
C LEU A 112 13.16 -10.95 9.20
N LYS A 113 14.35 -10.55 8.77
CA LYS A 113 15.36 -9.95 9.61
C LYS A 113 15.45 -8.44 9.36
N ARG A 114 15.83 -7.69 10.38
CA ARG A 114 16.15 -6.26 10.25
C ARG A 114 17.09 -6.02 9.07
N GLY A 115 16.73 -5.05 8.23
CA GLY A 115 17.48 -4.71 7.01
C GLY A 115 16.99 -5.44 5.75
N ASP A 116 16.15 -6.48 5.90
CA ASP A 116 15.46 -7.06 4.75
C ASP A 116 14.45 -6.07 4.16
N SER A 117 14.13 -6.24 2.90
CA SER A 117 13.06 -5.53 2.20
C SER A 117 11.99 -6.52 1.77
N VAL A 118 10.74 -6.19 2.07
CA VAL A 118 9.56 -7.01 1.75
C VAL A 118 8.75 -6.33 0.66
N PRO A 119 8.60 -6.96 -0.51
CA PRO A 119 7.71 -6.45 -1.54
C PRO A 119 6.25 -6.71 -1.16
N LEU A 120 5.43 -5.68 -1.21
CA LEU A 120 3.99 -5.75 -1.01
C LEU A 120 3.30 -5.21 -2.26
N ARG A 121 2.19 -5.84 -2.64
CA ARG A 121 1.32 -5.40 -3.71
C ARG A 121 -0.06 -5.15 -3.12
N LEU A 122 -0.44 -3.88 -3.04
CA LEU A 122 -1.74 -3.47 -2.51
C LEU A 122 -2.76 -3.43 -3.64
N LYS A 123 -3.92 -4.04 -3.43
CA LYS A 123 -5.04 -3.98 -4.37
C LYS A 123 -5.97 -2.86 -3.96
N ILE A 124 -6.10 -1.88 -4.82
CA ILE A 124 -6.89 -0.66 -4.58
C ILE A 124 -8.09 -0.64 -5.51
N GLU A 125 -9.29 -0.66 -4.94
CA GLU A 125 -10.53 -0.42 -5.68
C GLU A 125 -10.76 1.09 -5.78
N ASN A 126 -10.76 1.61 -6.99
CA ASN A 126 -11.02 3.00 -7.30
C ASN A 126 -12.54 3.31 -7.24
N LYS A 127 -12.92 4.59 -7.29
CA LYS A 127 -14.32 5.01 -7.29
C LYS A 127 -15.14 4.44 -8.45
N ASP A 128 -14.52 4.24 -9.60
CA ASP A 128 -15.13 3.64 -10.80
C ASP A 128 -15.22 2.10 -10.75
N LYS A 129 -14.89 1.49 -9.61
CA LYS A 129 -14.82 0.04 -9.37
C LYS A 129 -13.69 -0.69 -10.09
N THR A 130 -12.82 -0.01 -10.79
CA THR A 130 -11.58 -0.61 -11.30
C THR A 130 -10.63 -0.92 -10.15
N VAL A 131 -9.87 -2.00 -10.27
CA VAL A 131 -8.85 -2.38 -9.28
C VAL A 131 -7.48 -2.10 -9.87
N SER A 132 -6.72 -1.28 -9.18
CA SER A 132 -5.31 -1.01 -9.48
C SER A 132 -4.41 -1.66 -8.44
N THR A 133 -3.15 -1.89 -8.81
CA THR A 133 -2.14 -2.44 -7.91
C THR A 133 -1.08 -1.37 -7.63
N VAL A 134 -0.78 -1.17 -6.34
CA VAL A 134 0.30 -0.30 -5.88
C VAL A 134 1.40 -1.18 -5.31
N GLU A 135 2.59 -1.09 -5.89
CA GLU A 135 3.76 -1.81 -5.40
C GLU A 135 4.47 -0.98 -4.32
N VAL A 136 4.78 -1.63 -3.20
CA VAL A 136 5.40 -1.03 -2.03
C VAL A 136 6.60 -1.88 -1.61
N LYS A 137 7.71 -1.23 -1.30
CA LYS A 137 8.84 -1.83 -0.59
C LYS A 137 8.76 -1.45 0.88
N ALA A 138 8.62 -2.44 1.75
CA ALA A 138 8.56 -2.25 3.19
C ALA A 138 9.86 -2.72 3.84
N ASP A 139 10.47 -1.87 4.65
CA ASP A 139 11.69 -2.21 5.38
C ASP A 139 11.37 -3.06 6.60
N VAL A 140 12.16 -4.12 6.84
CA VAL A 140 12.00 -4.91 8.05
C VAL A 140 12.67 -4.20 9.22
N ARG A 141 11.90 -3.98 10.30
CA ARG A 141 12.35 -3.34 11.55
C ARG A 141 12.07 -4.23 12.75
N ASP A 142 12.91 -4.13 13.77
CA ASP A 142 12.67 -4.80 15.05
C ASP A 142 11.47 -4.16 15.77
N ALA A 143 10.76 -4.95 16.56
CA ALA A 143 9.58 -4.47 17.31
C ALA A 143 9.90 -3.30 18.25
N ALA A 144 11.11 -3.23 18.77
CA ALA A 144 11.56 -2.19 19.70
C ALA A 144 11.78 -0.82 19.04
N THR A 145 12.19 -0.78 17.77
CA THR A 145 12.45 0.48 17.03
C THR A 145 11.19 1.14 16.49
N ALA A 146 10.07 0.44 16.48
CA ALA A 146 8.78 0.96 16.03
C ALA A 146 8.15 1.98 16.99
N SER A 147 8.57 1.98 18.26
CA SER A 147 8.04 2.89 19.28
C SER A 147 8.79 4.23 19.39
N GLU A 148 9.97 4.36 18.79
CA GLU A 148 10.84 5.54 18.98
C GLU A 148 10.54 6.71 18.01
N HIS A 149 9.65 6.55 17.03
CA HIS A 149 9.33 7.65 16.09
C HIS A 149 8.22 8.59 16.57
N LYS A 150 7.82 8.52 17.85
CA LYS A 150 6.83 9.43 18.46
C LYS A 150 7.43 10.55 19.29
N GLY A 151 8.61 11.04 18.97
CA GLY A 151 9.27 12.05 19.78
C GLY A 151 10.33 12.89 19.11
N ALA A 152 10.05 13.45 17.94
CA ALA A 152 10.85 14.55 17.42
C ALA A 152 9.93 15.64 16.88
N HIS A 153 9.78 16.67 17.69
CA HIS A 153 9.16 17.95 17.33
C HIS A 153 10.05 18.71 16.36
#